data_45ab543ceed3de7eee0bcf4a45bf466f
#
_entry.id   45ab543ceed3de7eee0bcf4a45bf466f
#
_cell.length_a   1.000
_cell.length_b   1.000
_cell.length_c   1.000
_cell.angle_alpha   90.00
_cell.angle_beta   90.00
_cell.angle_gamma   90.00
#
_symmetry.space_group_name_H-M   'P 1'
#
loop_
_entity.id
_entity.type
_entity.pdbx_description
1 polymer ?
#
loop_
_entity_poly.entity_id
_entity_poly.type
_entity_poly.pdbx_seq_one_letter_code
_entity_poly.pdbx_strand_id
1 'polypeptide(L)'
;LEGLRYYDDYVKEGRYVNDREFTHFSHTFHELQGMTWGILGLGAIGRRVADIAGMFGAKVIYYSASGASAQEGYCQADFDTLLKESDILSVHAPLNQYTEGLMDQKAFHKMKSSAIFLNLGRGPIVREADLVKALNEGEIQAAGLDVLSGEPMAADSPFLSVKDKSRLLITPHVAWAAVEARQRLMKIIAGQIKDFFKL
;
A
#
# COMPACT_ATOMS: atom_id res chain seq x y z
N LEU A 1 10.91 0.60 -0.40
CA LEU A 1 12.02 -0.12 -1.03
C LEU A 1 13.33 0.20 -0.32
N GLU A 2 13.79 1.43 -0.34
CA GLU A 2 15.15 1.85 0.05
C GLU A 2 15.44 1.80 1.55
N GLY A 3 14.45 1.58 2.42
CA GLY A 3 14.68 1.53 3.86
C GLY A 3 15.12 2.88 4.46
N LEU A 4 14.54 4.01 4.01
CA LEU A 4 14.93 5.36 4.45
C LEU A 4 15.00 5.51 5.98
N ARG A 5 14.07 4.92 6.73
CA ARG A 5 14.11 4.96 8.21
C ARG A 5 15.38 4.32 8.76
N TYR A 6 15.74 3.15 8.23
CA TYR A 6 16.97 2.46 8.65
C TYR A 6 18.21 3.32 8.41
N TYR A 7 18.34 3.91 7.22
CA TYR A 7 19.51 4.73 6.89
C TYR A 7 19.52 6.06 7.64
N ASP A 8 18.37 6.68 7.87
CA ASP A 8 18.26 7.88 8.71
C ASP A 8 18.67 7.60 10.16
N ASP A 9 18.17 6.51 10.76
CA ASP A 9 18.54 6.07 12.10
C ASP A 9 20.03 5.70 12.16
N TYR A 10 20.56 5.00 11.15
CA TYR A 10 21.97 4.63 11.05
C TYR A 10 22.90 5.84 11.14
N VAL A 11 22.56 6.93 10.45
CA VAL A 11 23.33 8.18 10.49
C VAL A 11 23.15 8.90 11.81
N LYS A 12 21.92 9.04 12.32
CA LYS A 12 21.61 9.75 13.57
C LYS A 12 22.20 9.10 14.81
N GLU A 13 22.31 7.80 14.82
CA GLU A 13 22.97 7.01 15.88
C GLU A 13 24.51 7.11 15.82
N GLY A 14 25.07 7.82 14.84
CA GLY A 14 26.51 8.01 14.69
C GLY A 14 27.25 6.79 14.12
N ARG A 15 26.53 5.75 13.65
CA ARG A 15 27.17 4.55 13.09
C ARG A 15 27.96 4.87 11.83
N TYR A 16 27.42 5.75 10.98
CA TYR A 16 28.05 6.17 9.72
C TYR A 16 29.39 6.90 9.93
N VAL A 17 29.58 7.59 11.05
CA VAL A 17 30.86 8.30 11.36
C VAL A 17 32.05 7.34 11.42
N ASN A 18 31.80 6.09 11.77
CA ASN A 18 32.85 5.07 11.93
C ASN A 18 32.98 4.16 10.69
N ASP A 19 32.21 4.40 9.64
CA ASP A 19 32.34 3.64 8.40
C ASP A 19 33.67 3.98 7.70
N ARG A 20 34.28 2.96 7.09
CA ARG A 20 35.48 3.12 6.30
C ARG A 20 35.20 3.55 4.85
N GLU A 21 33.98 3.34 4.40
CA GLU A 21 33.55 3.60 3.04
C GLU A 21 32.54 4.76 3.01
N PHE A 22 32.45 5.43 1.88
CA PHE A 22 31.51 6.54 1.68
C PHE A 22 30.04 6.09 1.57
N THR A 23 29.77 4.79 1.57
CA THR A 23 28.45 4.18 1.37
C THR A 23 28.25 2.98 2.27
N HIS A 24 27.00 2.61 2.53
CA HIS A 24 26.62 1.51 3.40
C HIS A 24 25.66 0.55 2.69
N PHE A 25 26.09 -0.70 2.48
CA PHE A 25 25.37 -1.71 1.69
C PHE A 25 24.64 -2.78 2.51
N SER A 26 24.32 -2.54 3.78
CA SER A 26 23.70 -3.57 4.63
C SER A 26 22.29 -3.97 4.20
N HIS A 27 21.57 -3.06 3.52
CA HIS A 27 20.26 -3.35 2.94
C HIS A 27 20.35 -3.39 1.42
N THR A 28 19.92 -4.52 0.86
CA THR A 28 19.73 -4.63 -0.59
C THR A 28 18.34 -4.11 -0.94
N PHE A 29 18.27 -3.20 -1.91
CA PHE A 29 17.03 -2.73 -2.49
C PHE A 29 17.17 -2.65 -4.01
N HIS A 30 16.04 -2.61 -4.69
CA HIS A 30 15.96 -2.64 -6.15
C HIS A 30 15.23 -1.41 -6.67
N GLU A 31 15.56 -1.02 -7.91
CA GLU A 31 14.83 0.00 -8.63
C GLU A 31 13.40 -0.46 -8.95
N LEU A 32 12.48 0.48 -9.17
CA LEU A 32 11.13 0.17 -9.64
C LEU A 32 11.11 -0.29 -11.10
N GLN A 33 12.13 0.07 -11.86
CA GLN A 33 12.24 -0.30 -13.26
C GLN A 33 12.24 -1.82 -13.43
N GLY A 34 11.31 -2.32 -14.25
CA GLY A 34 11.15 -3.75 -14.50
C GLY A 34 10.34 -4.52 -13.46
N MET A 35 10.03 -3.92 -12.30
CA MET A 35 9.10 -4.52 -11.33
C MET A 35 7.67 -4.49 -11.85
N THR A 36 6.84 -5.43 -11.40
CA THR A 36 5.40 -5.41 -11.62
C THR A 36 4.70 -4.72 -10.44
N TRP A 37 3.99 -3.62 -10.73
CA TRP A 37 3.14 -2.94 -9.74
C TRP A 37 1.69 -3.35 -9.96
N GLY A 38 1.14 -4.14 -9.04
CA GLY A 38 -0.26 -4.54 -9.01
C GLY A 38 -1.12 -3.48 -8.32
N ILE A 39 -2.28 -3.20 -8.89
CA ILE A 39 -3.26 -2.25 -8.36
C ILE A 39 -4.58 -2.96 -8.12
N LEU A 40 -5.00 -3.05 -6.86
CA LEU A 40 -6.33 -3.49 -6.49
C LEU A 40 -7.27 -2.29 -6.51
N GLY A 41 -8.04 -2.14 -7.59
CA GLY A 41 -8.99 -1.03 -7.79
C GLY A 41 -8.44 0.13 -8.61
N LEU A 42 -8.80 0.19 -9.90
CA LEU A 42 -8.36 1.23 -10.83
C LEU A 42 -9.37 2.40 -10.91
N GLY A 43 -9.65 3.02 -9.77
CA GLY A 43 -10.40 4.27 -9.66
C GLY A 43 -9.53 5.51 -9.98
N ALA A 44 -10.00 6.70 -9.61
CA ALA A 44 -9.25 7.95 -9.85
C ALA A 44 -7.85 7.93 -9.20
N ILE A 45 -7.74 7.40 -7.97
CA ILE A 45 -6.45 7.29 -7.26
C ILE A 45 -5.61 6.18 -7.89
N GLY A 46 -6.19 4.99 -8.11
CA GLY A 46 -5.45 3.86 -8.68
C GLY A 46 -4.84 4.18 -10.05
N ARG A 47 -5.54 4.92 -10.92
CA ARG A 47 -5.00 5.39 -12.20
C ARG A 47 -3.79 6.31 -12.02
N ARG A 48 -3.84 7.26 -11.09
CA ARG A 48 -2.70 8.14 -10.81
C ARG A 48 -1.48 7.38 -10.30
N VAL A 49 -1.72 6.37 -9.45
CA VAL A 49 -0.63 5.49 -8.98
C VAL A 49 -0.07 4.68 -10.15
N ALA A 50 -0.93 4.15 -11.02
CA ALA A 50 -0.52 3.44 -12.24
C ALA A 50 0.37 4.29 -13.15
N ASP A 51 -0.07 5.53 -13.42
CA ASP A 51 0.67 6.47 -14.27
C ASP A 51 2.07 6.75 -13.68
N ILE A 52 2.13 7.06 -12.37
CA ILE A 52 3.39 7.36 -11.67
C ILE A 52 4.31 6.13 -11.64
N ALA A 53 3.77 4.94 -11.31
CA ALA A 53 4.56 3.71 -11.32
C ALA A 53 5.15 3.42 -12.71
N GLY A 54 4.35 3.62 -13.77
CA GLY A 54 4.80 3.52 -15.15
C GLY A 54 5.92 4.51 -15.50
N MET A 55 5.86 5.75 -15.00
CA MET A 55 6.93 6.75 -15.19
C MET A 55 8.26 6.31 -14.55
N PHE A 56 8.22 5.51 -13.48
CA PHE A 56 9.40 4.88 -12.88
C PHE A 56 9.82 3.58 -13.56
N GLY A 57 9.20 3.22 -14.69
CA GLY A 57 9.55 2.03 -15.47
C GLY A 57 8.96 0.71 -14.94
N ALA A 58 8.00 0.76 -14.01
CA ALA A 58 7.28 -0.43 -13.57
C ALA A 58 6.28 -0.92 -14.63
N LYS A 59 6.14 -2.24 -14.78
CA LYS A 59 5.00 -2.85 -15.47
C LYS A 59 3.78 -2.76 -14.56
N VAL A 60 2.70 -2.13 -15.02
CA VAL A 60 1.48 -1.98 -14.21
C VAL A 60 0.41 -2.96 -14.67
N ILE A 61 -0.17 -3.69 -13.71
CA ILE A 61 -1.36 -4.53 -13.89
C ILE A 61 -2.39 -4.16 -12.85
N TYR A 62 -3.69 -4.34 -13.15
CA TYR A 62 -4.73 -4.07 -12.16
C TYR A 62 -5.82 -5.13 -12.13
N TYR A 63 -6.49 -5.24 -10.98
CA TYR A 63 -7.70 -6.03 -10.79
C TYR A 63 -8.86 -5.16 -10.34
N SER A 64 -10.05 -5.44 -10.89
CA SER A 64 -11.31 -4.79 -10.52
C SER A 64 -12.25 -5.80 -9.84
N ALA A 65 -12.42 -5.71 -8.53
CA ALA A 65 -13.29 -6.60 -7.78
C ALA A 65 -14.79 -6.44 -8.13
N SER A 66 -15.18 -5.30 -8.73
CA SER A 66 -16.56 -5.07 -9.19
C SER A 66 -16.87 -5.69 -10.56
N GLY A 67 -15.89 -6.34 -11.21
CA GLY A 67 -16.05 -6.88 -12.56
C GLY A 67 -16.19 -5.81 -13.65
N ALA A 68 -15.79 -4.56 -13.37
CA ALA A 68 -15.84 -3.50 -14.37
C ALA A 68 -15.00 -3.87 -15.61
N SER A 69 -15.47 -3.46 -16.78
CA SER A 69 -14.78 -3.67 -18.06
C SER A 69 -13.37 -3.11 -18.04
N ALA A 70 -12.50 -3.73 -18.86
CA ALA A 70 -11.13 -3.25 -19.04
C ALA A 70 -11.10 -1.76 -19.42
N GLN A 71 -10.16 -1.05 -18.83
CA GLN A 71 -9.96 0.38 -19.15
C GLN A 71 -8.83 0.52 -20.14
N GLU A 72 -9.07 1.32 -21.18
CA GLU A 72 -8.09 1.60 -22.22
C GLU A 72 -6.79 2.17 -21.62
N GLY A 73 -5.66 1.69 -22.13
CA GLY A 73 -4.34 2.11 -21.66
C GLY A 73 -3.82 1.38 -20.42
N TYR A 74 -4.62 0.49 -19.79
CA TYR A 74 -4.21 -0.26 -18.61
C TYR A 74 -4.41 -1.77 -18.77
N CYS A 75 -3.47 -2.56 -18.26
CA CYS A 75 -3.50 -4.02 -18.33
C CYS A 75 -4.33 -4.61 -17.20
N GLN A 76 -5.55 -5.10 -17.50
CA GLN A 76 -6.38 -5.79 -16.53
C GLN A 76 -5.92 -7.25 -16.38
N ALA A 77 -5.86 -7.72 -15.13
CA ALA A 77 -5.55 -9.10 -14.78
C ALA A 77 -6.68 -9.69 -13.93
N ASP A 78 -6.76 -11.02 -13.86
CA ASP A 78 -7.54 -11.69 -12.82
C ASP A 78 -6.84 -11.56 -11.46
N PHE A 79 -7.55 -11.90 -10.38
CA PHE A 79 -7.03 -11.72 -9.03
C PHE A 79 -5.81 -12.59 -8.73
N ASP A 80 -5.81 -13.82 -9.21
CA ASP A 80 -4.70 -14.76 -9.01
C ASP A 80 -3.43 -14.28 -9.72
N THR A 81 -3.56 -13.80 -10.95
CA THR A 81 -2.46 -13.20 -11.73
C THR A 81 -1.93 -11.95 -11.04
N LEU A 82 -2.83 -11.07 -10.55
CA LEU A 82 -2.43 -9.88 -9.78
C LEU A 82 -1.55 -10.26 -8.59
N LEU A 83 -1.97 -11.25 -7.79
CA LEU A 83 -1.23 -11.69 -6.61
C LEU A 83 0.14 -12.27 -6.96
N LYS A 84 0.19 -13.17 -7.95
CA LYS A 84 1.41 -13.90 -8.33
C LYS A 84 2.46 -13.03 -9.01
N GLU A 85 2.03 -12.07 -9.84
CA GLU A 85 2.95 -11.28 -10.64
C GLU A 85 3.43 -10.01 -9.92
N SER A 86 2.70 -9.51 -8.91
CA SER A 86 3.05 -8.25 -8.25
C SER A 86 4.31 -8.37 -7.40
N ASP A 87 5.27 -7.48 -7.66
CA ASP A 87 6.39 -7.18 -6.76
C ASP A 87 5.95 -6.13 -5.72
N ILE A 88 5.06 -5.22 -6.12
CA ILE A 88 4.37 -4.28 -5.24
C ILE A 88 2.88 -4.40 -5.52
N LEU A 89 2.07 -4.62 -4.49
CA LEU A 89 0.61 -4.62 -4.59
C LEU A 89 0.03 -3.50 -3.75
N SER A 90 -0.68 -2.57 -4.39
CA SER A 90 -1.31 -1.44 -3.70
C SER A 90 -2.83 -1.46 -3.82
N VAL A 91 -3.52 -1.21 -2.69
CA VAL A 91 -4.98 -1.23 -2.59
C VAL A 91 -5.54 0.18 -2.70
N HIS A 92 -6.42 0.39 -3.69
CA HIS A 92 -7.15 1.65 -3.94
C HIS A 92 -8.64 1.39 -4.18
N ALA A 93 -9.11 0.16 -3.90
CA ALA A 93 -10.51 -0.22 -4.01
C ALA A 93 -11.34 0.36 -2.85
N PRO A 94 -12.64 0.67 -3.07
CA PRO A 94 -13.56 0.96 -1.99
C PRO A 94 -13.87 -0.31 -1.19
N LEU A 95 -14.24 -0.14 0.08
CA LEU A 95 -14.78 -1.23 0.90
C LEU A 95 -16.22 -1.52 0.49
N ASN A 96 -16.48 -2.76 0.12
CA ASN A 96 -17.82 -3.28 -0.19
C ASN A 96 -17.82 -4.81 -0.07
N GLN A 97 -18.95 -5.46 -0.34
CA GLN A 97 -19.11 -6.92 -0.26
C GLN A 97 -18.12 -7.75 -1.10
N TYR A 98 -17.50 -7.16 -2.14
CA TYR A 98 -16.53 -7.83 -3.01
C TYR A 98 -15.08 -7.64 -2.56
N THR A 99 -14.83 -6.68 -1.69
CA THR A 99 -13.49 -6.30 -1.26
C THR A 99 -13.22 -6.54 0.22
N GLU A 100 -14.27 -6.69 1.03
CA GLU A 100 -14.14 -6.99 2.46
C GLU A 100 -13.45 -8.33 2.68
N GLY A 101 -12.35 -8.32 3.43
CA GLY A 101 -11.54 -9.50 3.71
C GLY A 101 -10.93 -10.17 2.47
N LEU A 102 -10.88 -9.48 1.33
CA LEU A 102 -10.35 -10.02 0.08
C LEU A 102 -8.87 -10.40 0.19
N MET A 103 -8.10 -9.62 0.96
CA MET A 103 -6.71 -9.93 1.28
C MET A 103 -6.66 -10.79 2.56
N ASP A 104 -6.89 -12.07 2.39
CA ASP A 104 -6.83 -13.11 3.42
C ASP A 104 -5.51 -13.89 3.35
N GLN A 105 -5.36 -14.90 4.21
CA GLN A 105 -4.18 -15.78 4.23
C GLN A 105 -3.91 -16.43 2.87
N LYS A 106 -4.96 -16.87 2.14
CA LYS A 106 -4.78 -17.49 0.82
C LYS A 106 -4.27 -16.50 -0.21
N ALA A 107 -4.70 -15.24 -0.12
CA ALA A 107 -4.23 -14.18 -0.99
C ALA A 107 -2.74 -13.89 -0.73
N PHE A 108 -2.33 -13.72 0.53
CA PHE A 108 -0.91 -13.50 0.87
C PHE A 108 -0.02 -14.68 0.48
N HIS A 109 -0.47 -15.90 0.70
CA HIS A 109 0.27 -17.11 0.32
C HIS A 109 0.53 -17.22 -1.19
N LYS A 110 -0.28 -16.59 -2.04
CA LYS A 110 -0.10 -16.55 -3.50
C LYS A 110 0.86 -15.47 -3.96
N MET A 111 1.17 -14.50 -3.11
CA MET A 111 2.08 -13.41 -3.45
C MET A 111 3.54 -13.89 -3.47
N LYS A 112 4.41 -13.13 -4.09
CA LYS A 112 5.86 -13.38 -4.04
C LYS A 112 6.38 -13.15 -2.62
N SER A 113 7.30 -13.98 -2.14
CA SER A 113 7.95 -13.76 -0.83
C SER A 113 8.77 -12.45 -0.77
N SER A 114 9.12 -11.90 -1.92
CA SER A 114 9.75 -10.58 -2.06
C SER A 114 8.74 -9.44 -2.22
N ALA A 115 7.43 -9.71 -2.23
CA ALA A 115 6.43 -8.69 -2.49
C ALA A 115 6.28 -7.69 -1.33
N ILE A 116 5.99 -6.45 -1.70
CA ILE A 116 5.59 -5.38 -0.77
C ILE A 116 4.09 -5.13 -0.93
N PHE A 117 3.37 -5.22 0.17
CA PHE A 117 1.92 -4.97 0.21
C PHE A 117 1.63 -3.56 0.78
N LEU A 118 0.78 -2.78 0.09
CA LEU A 118 0.40 -1.43 0.51
C LEU A 118 -1.12 -1.29 0.58
N ASN A 119 -1.65 -0.91 1.75
CA ASN A 119 -3.07 -0.60 1.89
C ASN A 119 -3.30 0.89 2.19
N LEU A 120 -3.78 1.62 1.18
CA LEU A 120 -4.19 3.02 1.26
C LEU A 120 -5.70 3.17 0.95
N GLY A 121 -6.42 2.06 0.87
CA GLY A 121 -7.86 2.01 0.60
C GLY A 121 -8.69 2.04 1.89
N ARG A 122 -8.99 0.88 2.44
CA ARG A 122 -9.74 0.69 3.69
C ARG A 122 -9.21 -0.52 4.45
N GLY A 123 -9.11 -0.40 5.77
CA GLY A 123 -8.59 -1.45 6.65
C GLY A 123 -9.26 -2.81 6.48
N PRO A 124 -10.61 -2.92 6.52
CA PRO A 124 -11.31 -4.20 6.43
C PRO A 124 -11.17 -4.95 5.10
N ILE A 125 -10.52 -4.38 4.08
CA ILE A 125 -10.13 -5.12 2.86
C ILE A 125 -9.12 -6.21 3.19
N VAL A 126 -8.37 -6.01 4.28
CA VAL A 126 -7.32 -6.91 4.76
C VAL A 126 -7.79 -7.62 6.02
N ARG A 127 -7.56 -8.92 6.10
CA ARG A 127 -7.62 -9.67 7.35
C ARG A 127 -6.30 -9.47 8.10
N GLU A 128 -6.31 -8.57 9.09
CA GLU A 128 -5.10 -8.12 9.78
C GLU A 128 -4.28 -9.25 10.41
N ALA A 129 -4.95 -10.23 11.02
CA ALA A 129 -4.28 -11.41 11.58
C ALA A 129 -3.55 -12.24 10.51
N ASP A 130 -4.14 -12.34 9.32
CA ASP A 130 -3.54 -13.07 8.20
C ASP A 130 -2.33 -12.33 7.63
N LEU A 131 -2.40 -11.00 7.55
CA LEU A 131 -1.26 -10.17 7.15
C LEU A 131 -0.10 -10.29 8.15
N VAL A 132 -0.39 -10.25 9.46
CA VAL A 132 0.62 -10.44 10.51
C VAL A 132 1.27 -11.81 10.39
N LYS A 133 0.48 -12.86 10.14
CA LYS A 133 0.99 -14.21 9.90
C LYS A 133 1.90 -14.24 8.67
N ALA A 134 1.47 -13.67 7.56
CA ALA A 134 2.25 -13.61 6.32
C ALA A 134 3.60 -12.91 6.51
N LEU A 135 3.63 -11.79 7.24
CA LEU A 135 4.87 -11.10 7.60
C LEU A 135 5.79 -11.96 8.49
N ASN A 136 5.22 -12.61 9.51
CA ASN A 136 5.98 -13.40 10.47
C ASN A 136 6.53 -14.71 9.88
N GLU A 137 5.84 -15.28 8.90
CA GLU A 137 6.23 -16.52 8.19
C GLU A 137 7.05 -16.24 6.93
N GLY A 138 7.19 -14.97 6.52
CA GLY A 138 7.97 -14.59 5.33
C GLY A 138 7.26 -14.86 4.01
N GLU A 139 5.93 -14.98 4.01
CA GLU A 139 5.13 -15.13 2.79
C GLU A 139 5.20 -13.88 1.90
N ILE A 140 5.35 -12.69 2.53
CA ILE A 140 5.64 -11.42 1.83
C ILE A 140 6.80 -10.69 2.51
N GLN A 141 7.49 -9.81 1.81
CA GLN A 141 8.67 -9.11 2.34
C GLN A 141 8.29 -8.04 3.37
N ALA A 142 7.31 -7.18 3.06
CA ALA A 142 6.95 -6.05 3.91
C ALA A 142 5.53 -5.56 3.63
N ALA A 143 4.98 -4.78 4.57
CA ALA A 143 3.71 -4.10 4.37
C ALA A 143 3.76 -2.63 4.81
N GLY A 144 3.00 -1.77 4.09
CA GLY A 144 2.74 -0.38 4.45
C GLY A 144 1.24 -0.14 4.53
N LEU A 145 0.75 0.37 5.66
CA LEU A 145 -0.66 0.57 5.93
C LEU A 145 -0.91 2.01 6.35
N ASP A 146 -1.82 2.69 5.67
CA ASP A 146 -2.34 3.99 6.12
C ASP A 146 -3.70 3.85 6.80
N VAL A 147 -4.33 2.67 6.68
CA VAL A 147 -5.67 2.37 7.17
C VAL A 147 -5.71 1.04 7.92
N LEU A 148 -6.53 0.98 8.98
CA LEU A 148 -6.71 -0.20 9.82
C LEU A 148 -8.20 -0.56 9.91
N SER A 149 -8.51 -1.79 10.33
CA SER A 149 -9.89 -2.24 10.54
C SER A 149 -10.56 -1.52 11.72
N GLY A 150 -9.77 -1.15 12.73
CA GLY A 150 -10.18 -0.29 13.84
C GLY A 150 -9.28 0.93 13.93
N GLU A 151 -9.85 2.12 13.85
CA GLU A 151 -9.14 3.39 13.95
C GLU A 151 -9.74 4.28 15.04
N PRO A 152 -8.95 4.78 16.01
CA PRO A 152 -7.51 4.54 16.23
C PRO A 152 -7.16 3.08 16.52
N MET A 153 -5.89 2.69 16.26
CA MET A 153 -5.40 1.34 16.50
C MET A 153 -5.63 0.90 17.96
N ALA A 154 -6.26 -0.26 18.14
CA ALA A 154 -6.54 -0.80 19.47
C ALA A 154 -5.27 -1.29 20.19
N ALA A 155 -5.30 -1.29 21.54
CA ALA A 155 -4.16 -1.72 22.34
C ALA A 155 -3.84 -3.22 22.22
N ASP A 156 -4.79 -4.02 21.74
CA ASP A 156 -4.69 -5.45 21.45
C ASP A 156 -4.58 -5.76 19.96
N SER A 157 -4.26 -4.76 19.13
CA SER A 157 -4.12 -4.93 17.70
C SER A 157 -3.16 -6.07 17.33
N PRO A 158 -3.51 -6.94 16.38
CA PRO A 158 -2.64 -8.04 15.95
C PRO A 158 -1.29 -7.55 15.42
N PHE A 159 -1.20 -6.34 14.91
CA PHE A 159 0.06 -5.75 14.42
C PHE A 159 1.14 -5.61 15.48
N LEU A 160 0.77 -5.58 16.78
CA LEU A 160 1.73 -5.57 17.87
C LEU A 160 2.54 -6.87 17.97
N SER A 161 2.04 -7.97 17.40
CA SER A 161 2.69 -9.28 17.38
C SER A 161 3.61 -9.51 16.16
N VAL A 162 3.81 -8.50 15.31
CA VAL A 162 4.79 -8.56 14.23
C VAL A 162 6.20 -8.65 14.82
N LYS A 163 6.92 -9.73 14.50
CA LYS A 163 8.24 -10.05 15.07
C LYS A 163 9.30 -9.06 14.60
N ASP A 164 9.39 -8.84 13.31
CA ASP A 164 10.31 -7.86 12.70
C ASP A 164 9.54 -6.59 12.31
N LYS A 165 9.60 -5.60 13.20
CA LYS A 165 8.89 -4.33 13.02
C LYS A 165 9.42 -3.48 11.86
N SER A 166 10.62 -3.79 11.34
CA SER A 166 11.17 -3.09 10.17
C SER A 166 10.41 -3.42 8.89
N ARG A 167 9.70 -4.55 8.87
CA ARG A 167 8.89 -5.03 7.74
C ARG A 167 7.47 -4.46 7.71
N LEU A 168 7.08 -3.69 8.73
CA LEU A 168 5.75 -3.09 8.82
C LEU A 168 5.84 -1.59 9.07
N LEU A 169 5.26 -0.80 8.17
CA LEU A 169 5.06 0.63 8.33
C LEU A 169 3.56 0.91 8.49
N ILE A 170 3.17 1.60 9.57
CA ILE A 170 1.81 2.08 9.77
C ILE A 170 1.83 3.59 9.91
N THR A 171 0.95 4.27 9.17
CA THR A 171 0.66 5.70 9.30
C THR A 171 -0.79 5.91 9.73
N PRO A 172 -1.11 6.93 10.55
CA PRO A 172 -2.42 7.08 11.17
C PRO A 172 -3.42 7.77 10.23
N HIS A 173 -3.75 7.13 9.10
CA HIS A 173 -4.73 7.57 8.10
C HIS A 173 -4.47 9.00 7.59
N VAL A 174 -3.25 9.25 7.13
CA VAL A 174 -2.79 10.59 6.74
C VAL A 174 -2.56 10.76 5.23
N ALA A 175 -2.73 9.71 4.42
CA ALA A 175 -2.49 9.78 2.97
C ALA A 175 -3.39 10.82 2.26
N TRP A 176 -4.54 11.20 2.85
CA TRP A 176 -5.44 12.24 2.35
C TRP A 176 -5.20 13.62 2.95
N ALA A 177 -4.37 13.76 4.00
CA ALA A 177 -4.38 14.88 4.95
C ALA A 177 -3.59 16.13 4.49
N ALA A 178 -3.13 16.18 3.23
CA ALA A 178 -2.49 17.38 2.68
C ALA A 178 -3.43 18.60 2.81
N VAL A 179 -2.86 19.76 3.15
CA VAL A 179 -3.64 21.00 3.37
C VAL A 179 -4.54 21.30 2.19
N GLU A 180 -4.00 21.22 0.98
CA GLU A 180 -4.72 21.51 -0.26
C GLU A 180 -5.84 20.49 -0.53
N ALA A 181 -5.63 19.22 -0.19
CA ALA A 181 -6.66 18.19 -0.34
C ALA A 181 -7.83 18.45 0.61
N ARG A 182 -7.56 18.78 1.87
CA ARG A 182 -8.58 19.14 2.87
C ARG A 182 -9.34 20.39 2.46
N GLN A 183 -8.65 21.42 1.97
CA GLN A 183 -9.29 22.64 1.48
C GLN A 183 -10.22 22.38 0.29
N ARG A 184 -9.79 21.54 -0.68
CA ARG A 184 -10.65 21.12 -1.80
C ARG A 184 -11.88 20.36 -1.32
N LEU A 185 -11.71 19.43 -0.38
CA LEU A 185 -12.82 18.68 0.21
C LEU A 185 -13.85 19.62 0.85
N MET A 186 -13.41 20.57 1.68
CA MET A 186 -14.30 21.54 2.31
C MET A 186 -15.06 22.41 1.30
N LYS A 187 -14.40 22.85 0.21
CA LYS A 187 -15.06 23.60 -0.87
C LYS A 187 -16.12 22.78 -1.58
N ILE A 188 -15.84 21.49 -1.85
CA ILE A 188 -16.79 20.57 -2.48
C ILE A 188 -18.02 20.38 -1.58
N ILE A 189 -17.80 20.10 -0.29
CA ILE A 189 -18.88 19.92 0.70
C ILE A 189 -19.75 21.18 0.79
N ALA A 190 -19.10 22.35 0.90
CA ALA A 190 -19.84 23.64 0.96
C ALA A 190 -20.66 23.89 -0.32
N GLY A 191 -20.14 23.53 -1.50
CA GLY A 191 -20.87 23.58 -2.76
C GLY A 191 -22.10 22.66 -2.76
N GLN A 192 -21.90 21.39 -2.39
CA GLN A 192 -23.01 20.43 -2.32
C GLN A 192 -24.13 20.84 -1.35
N ILE A 193 -23.76 21.44 -0.19
CA ILE A 193 -24.73 21.97 0.77
C ILE A 193 -25.52 23.11 0.14
N LYS A 194 -24.85 24.09 -0.52
CA LYS A 194 -25.53 25.19 -1.21
C LYS A 194 -26.50 24.70 -2.29
N ASP A 195 -26.04 23.77 -3.12
CA ASP A 195 -26.87 23.20 -4.19
C ASP A 195 -28.10 22.46 -3.64
N PHE A 196 -27.91 21.67 -2.56
CA PHE A 196 -29.00 20.96 -1.90
C PHE A 196 -30.05 21.88 -1.33
N PHE A 197 -29.64 22.95 -0.66
CA PHE A 197 -30.56 23.94 -0.06
C PHE A 197 -30.95 25.07 -1.00
N LYS A 198 -30.45 25.10 -2.24
CA LYS A 198 -30.69 26.17 -3.24
C LYS A 198 -30.33 27.57 -2.71
N LEU A 199 -29.23 27.66 -1.97
CA LEU A 199 -28.70 28.92 -1.38
C LEU A 199 -27.79 29.66 -2.37
#